data_72c3eddd90aed29a4942a24bae9568ba
#
_entry.id   72c3eddd90aed29a4942a24bae9568ba
#
_cell.length_a   1.000
_cell.length_b   1.000
_cell.length_c   1.000
_cell.angle_alpha   90.00
_cell.angle_beta   90.00
_cell.angle_gamma   90.00
#
_symmetry.space_group_name_H-M   'P 1'
#
loop_
_entity.id
_entity.type
_entity.pdbx_description
1 polymer ?
#
loop_
_entity_poly.entity_id
_entity_poly.type
_entity_poly.pdbx_seq_one_letter_code
_entity_poly.pdbx_strand_id
1 'polypeptide(L)'
;MISDVLQQLGIQQLNQGISTGTNNWHGNGALLESKSPVDGHVIGTVHLGGTKDYDQVVDTAHQAFLVWRNLPAPKRGEIIRQMGDRLRLHKDALGKLVSYEMGKSLQEGLGEVQEMIDICDFAVGLSRQLYGLTMHSERPMHRMYEQYHPLGVVGIISAFNFPVAVWSWNAMIAWVCGNTCVWKPSEKTPLTAVACQHIIAAVFQENNIPEGVSCLIVGDAH
;
A
#
# COMPACT_ATOMS: atom_id res chain seq x y z
N MET A 1 17.18 -3.86 19.53
CA MET A 1 16.05 -3.30 20.33
C MET A 1 14.97 -2.79 19.39
N ILE A 2 13.75 -2.48 19.86
CA ILE A 2 12.68 -1.96 18.97
C ILE A 2 13.08 -0.63 18.32
N SER A 3 13.87 0.20 19.01
CA SER A 3 14.41 1.46 18.50
C SER A 3 15.15 1.31 17.16
N ASP A 4 15.93 0.26 17.02
CA ASP A 4 16.72 0.02 15.80
C ASP A 4 15.79 -0.37 14.63
N VAL A 5 14.72 -1.13 14.94
CA VAL A 5 13.67 -1.50 13.99
C VAL A 5 12.94 -0.26 13.50
N LEU A 6 12.53 0.63 14.40
CA LEU A 6 11.85 1.89 14.05
C LEU A 6 12.74 2.76 13.16
N GLN A 7 14.00 2.92 13.53
CA GLN A 7 14.98 3.68 12.74
C GLN A 7 15.16 3.08 11.33
N GLN A 8 15.31 1.75 11.23
CA GLN A 8 15.44 1.05 9.94
C GLN A 8 14.24 1.24 9.02
N LEU A 9 13.03 1.38 9.59
CA LEU A 9 11.78 1.57 8.86
C LEU A 9 11.44 3.06 8.65
N GLY A 10 12.29 3.99 9.10
CA GLY A 10 12.05 5.42 8.98
C GLY A 10 10.97 5.97 9.92
N ILE A 11 10.58 5.19 10.95
CA ILE A 11 9.57 5.60 11.93
C ILE A 11 10.23 6.53 12.96
N GLN A 12 9.61 7.69 13.14
CA GLN A 12 10.03 8.71 14.10
C GLN A 12 9.13 8.72 15.33
N GLN A 13 9.50 9.51 16.35
CA GLN A 13 8.64 9.74 17.50
C GLN A 13 7.31 10.43 17.10
N LEU A 14 7.37 11.33 16.12
CA LEU A 14 6.20 11.96 15.51
C LEU A 14 6.22 11.74 14.00
N ASN A 15 5.14 11.16 13.47
CA ASN A 15 5.01 10.78 12.07
C ASN A 15 3.83 11.51 11.42
N GLN A 16 3.90 11.71 10.12
CA GLN A 16 2.79 12.20 9.31
C GLN A 16 1.89 11.02 8.91
N GLY A 17 0.57 11.17 9.04
CA GLY A 17 -0.39 10.12 8.74
C GLY A 17 -0.97 10.18 7.33
N ILE A 18 -0.58 11.17 6.53
CA ILE A 18 -1.03 11.35 5.15
C ILE A 18 0.16 11.28 4.22
N SER A 19 0.03 10.49 3.17
CA SER A 19 1.01 10.44 2.08
C SER A 19 0.31 10.29 0.75
N THR A 20 0.78 11.00 -0.27
CA THR A 20 0.32 10.79 -1.65
C THR A 20 1.28 9.93 -2.47
N GLY A 21 2.35 9.42 -1.88
CA GLY A 21 3.24 8.49 -2.58
C GLY A 21 4.70 8.62 -2.19
N THR A 22 5.48 9.38 -2.94
CA THR A 22 6.94 9.37 -2.86
C THR A 22 7.49 10.35 -1.83
N ASN A 23 7.14 11.63 -1.93
CA ASN A 23 7.75 12.68 -1.12
C ASN A 23 6.75 13.55 -0.35
N ASN A 24 5.49 13.51 -0.71
CA ASN A 24 4.47 14.36 -0.11
C ASN A 24 3.86 13.68 1.11
N TRP A 25 4.35 14.08 2.28
CA TRP A 25 3.87 13.67 3.58
C TRP A 25 3.34 14.87 4.36
N HIS A 26 2.15 14.74 4.94
CA HIS A 26 1.55 15.77 5.77
C HIS A 26 0.53 15.20 6.76
N GLY A 27 -0.02 16.04 7.60
CA GLY A 27 -1.07 15.74 8.56
C GLY A 27 -1.10 16.85 9.59
N ASN A 28 -2.27 17.45 9.78
CA ASN A 28 -2.48 18.57 10.70
C ASN A 28 -3.64 18.29 11.66
N GLY A 29 -4.17 17.06 11.67
CA GLY A 29 -5.25 16.65 12.56
C GLY A 29 -4.76 16.32 13.97
N ALA A 30 -5.64 15.68 14.73
CA ALA A 30 -5.34 15.23 16.08
C ALA A 30 -4.13 14.28 16.11
N LEU A 31 -3.48 14.22 17.26
CA LEU A 31 -2.39 13.27 17.49
C LEU A 31 -2.94 11.93 17.95
N LEU A 32 -2.50 10.87 17.31
CA LEU A 32 -2.81 9.49 17.68
C LEU A 32 -1.56 8.81 18.22
N GLU A 33 -1.57 8.39 19.47
CA GLU A 33 -0.51 7.58 20.06
C GLU A 33 -0.71 6.10 19.69
N SER A 34 0.31 5.48 19.09
CA SER A 34 0.37 4.04 18.93
C SER A 34 1.04 3.43 20.17
N LYS A 35 0.33 2.53 20.86
CA LYS A 35 0.80 1.87 22.09
C LYS A 35 0.96 0.37 21.84
N SER A 36 2.10 -0.16 22.27
CA SER A 36 2.33 -1.59 22.20
C SER A 36 1.47 -2.35 23.21
N PRO A 37 0.69 -3.36 22.79
CA PRO A 37 0.00 -4.24 23.72
C PRO A 37 0.93 -5.20 24.45
N VAL A 38 2.21 -5.27 24.06
CA VAL A 38 3.22 -6.15 24.67
C VAL A 38 3.65 -5.62 26.05
N ASP A 39 3.83 -4.30 26.17
CA ASP A 39 4.38 -3.68 27.38
C ASP A 39 3.70 -2.34 27.75
N GLY A 40 2.72 -1.88 26.94
CA GLY A 40 1.97 -0.65 27.15
C GLY A 40 2.71 0.63 26.79
N HIS A 41 3.95 0.56 26.29
CA HIS A 41 4.71 1.75 25.93
C HIS A 41 4.19 2.40 24.65
N VAL A 42 4.32 3.72 24.57
CA VAL A 42 4.09 4.48 23.34
C VAL A 42 5.23 4.20 22.37
N ILE A 43 4.89 3.67 21.20
CA ILE A 43 5.84 3.35 20.12
C ILE A 43 6.20 4.62 19.37
N GLY A 44 5.20 5.42 19.06
CA GLY A 44 5.29 6.69 18.36
C GLY A 44 3.91 7.33 18.21
N THR A 45 3.88 8.51 17.64
CA THR A 45 2.66 9.31 17.46
C THR A 45 2.49 9.61 15.97
N VAL A 46 1.24 9.68 15.51
CA VAL A 46 0.88 10.00 14.12
C VAL A 46 -0.10 11.16 14.08
N HIS A 47 0.13 12.14 13.21
CA HIS A 47 -0.86 13.14 12.87
C HIS A 47 -1.95 12.55 11.99
N LEU A 48 -3.20 12.64 12.41
CA LEU A 48 -4.35 12.19 11.63
C LEU A 48 -4.66 13.14 10.47
N GLY A 49 -5.31 12.58 9.43
CA GLY A 49 -5.92 13.34 8.36
C GLY A 49 -7.38 13.67 8.64
N GLY A 50 -7.87 14.72 7.99
CA GLY A 50 -9.26 15.12 8.00
C GLY A 50 -9.89 15.09 6.60
N THR A 51 -11.16 15.54 6.50
CA THR A 51 -11.92 15.51 5.24
C THR A 51 -11.23 16.25 4.08
N LYS A 52 -10.60 17.41 4.37
CA LYS A 52 -9.87 18.17 3.34
C LYS A 52 -8.66 17.42 2.80
N ASP A 53 -7.95 16.72 3.68
CA ASP A 53 -6.81 15.90 3.27
C ASP A 53 -7.29 14.72 2.41
N TYR A 54 -8.43 14.11 2.77
CA TYR A 54 -9.06 13.06 1.98
C TYR A 54 -9.38 13.52 0.57
N ASP A 55 -10.05 14.65 0.41
CA ASP A 55 -10.40 15.20 -0.90
C ASP A 55 -9.15 15.44 -1.76
N GLN A 56 -8.11 16.06 -1.18
CA GLN A 56 -6.84 16.30 -1.86
C GLN A 56 -6.13 15.00 -2.27
N VAL A 57 -6.12 13.99 -1.41
CA VAL A 57 -5.51 12.69 -1.69
C VAL A 57 -6.25 11.96 -2.81
N VAL A 58 -7.58 11.96 -2.79
CA VAL A 58 -8.41 11.33 -3.83
C VAL A 58 -8.21 12.03 -5.18
N ASP A 59 -8.18 13.36 -5.21
CA ASP A 59 -7.91 14.12 -6.42
C ASP A 59 -6.51 13.80 -6.98
N THR A 60 -5.49 13.76 -6.12
CA THR A 60 -4.13 13.39 -6.51
C THR A 60 -4.07 11.97 -7.07
N ALA A 61 -4.76 11.02 -6.42
CA ALA A 61 -4.85 9.64 -6.87
C ALA A 61 -5.56 9.52 -8.23
N HIS A 62 -6.60 10.33 -8.45
CA HIS A 62 -7.30 10.36 -9.73
C HIS A 62 -6.41 10.90 -10.86
N GLN A 63 -5.67 11.97 -10.63
CA GLN A 63 -4.73 12.49 -11.64
C GLN A 63 -3.62 11.46 -11.95
N ALA A 64 -3.08 10.81 -10.95
CA ALA A 64 -2.10 9.74 -11.12
C ALA A 64 -2.68 8.56 -11.91
N PHE A 65 -3.94 8.20 -11.70
CA PHE A 65 -4.62 7.14 -12.44
C PHE A 65 -4.60 7.38 -13.94
N LEU A 66 -4.82 8.61 -14.39
CA LEU A 66 -4.82 8.95 -15.82
C LEU A 66 -3.47 8.69 -16.50
N VAL A 67 -2.39 8.72 -15.73
CA VAL A 67 -1.02 8.43 -16.19
C VAL A 67 -0.70 6.95 -16.01
N TRP A 68 -0.92 6.41 -14.81
CA TRP A 68 -0.56 5.05 -14.42
C TRP A 68 -1.23 3.98 -15.28
N ARG A 69 -2.50 4.14 -15.62
CA ARG A 69 -3.27 3.21 -16.45
C ARG A 69 -2.68 3.02 -17.85
N ASN A 70 -1.93 4.00 -18.35
CA ASN A 70 -1.30 3.94 -19.68
C ASN A 70 0.04 3.21 -19.68
N LEU A 71 0.63 2.96 -18.50
CA LEU A 71 1.84 2.14 -18.40
C LEU A 71 1.46 0.67 -18.68
N PRO A 72 2.10 -0.04 -19.61
CA PRO A 72 1.78 -1.43 -19.89
C PRO A 72 1.84 -2.32 -18.65
N ALA A 73 0.91 -3.27 -18.52
CA ALA A 73 0.83 -4.15 -17.34
C ALA A 73 2.15 -4.84 -16.99
N PRO A 74 2.96 -5.38 -17.95
CA PRO A 74 4.26 -5.95 -17.62
C PRO A 74 5.28 -4.93 -17.05
N LYS A 75 5.15 -3.65 -17.40
CA LYS A 75 5.98 -2.59 -16.80
C LYS A 75 5.55 -2.27 -15.37
N ARG A 76 4.23 -2.25 -15.10
CA ARG A 76 3.72 -2.17 -13.73
C ARG A 76 4.14 -3.38 -12.91
N GLY A 77 4.10 -4.58 -13.49
CA GLY A 77 4.59 -5.80 -12.86
C GLY A 77 6.07 -5.73 -12.47
N GLU A 78 6.93 -5.11 -13.28
CA GLU A 78 8.34 -4.93 -12.94
C GLU A 78 8.53 -4.03 -11.70
N ILE A 79 7.72 -2.98 -11.56
CA ILE A 79 7.76 -2.13 -10.38
C ILE A 79 7.31 -2.91 -9.13
N ILE A 80 6.24 -3.73 -9.26
CA ILE A 80 5.78 -4.59 -8.16
C ILE A 80 6.82 -5.65 -7.80
N ARG A 81 7.56 -6.19 -8.75
CA ARG A 81 8.69 -7.10 -8.48
C ARG A 81 9.74 -6.42 -7.59
N GLN A 82 10.09 -5.18 -7.89
CA GLN A 82 11.03 -4.40 -7.07
C GLN A 82 10.46 -4.14 -5.65
N MET A 83 9.15 -3.95 -5.51
CA MET A 83 8.51 -3.87 -4.19
C MET A 83 8.68 -5.18 -3.41
N GLY A 84 8.46 -6.33 -4.05
CA GLY A 84 8.70 -7.64 -3.45
C GLY A 84 10.14 -7.81 -2.97
N ASP A 85 11.12 -7.39 -3.77
CA ASP A 85 12.54 -7.42 -3.37
C ASP A 85 12.82 -6.49 -2.19
N ARG A 86 12.23 -5.29 -2.18
CA ARG A 86 12.38 -4.34 -1.07
C ARG A 86 11.74 -4.88 0.22
N LEU A 87 10.56 -5.51 0.11
CA LEU A 87 9.90 -6.16 1.25
C LEU A 87 10.73 -7.32 1.82
N ARG A 88 11.41 -8.11 0.96
CA ARG A 88 12.35 -9.17 1.42
C ARG A 88 13.47 -8.60 2.27
N LEU A 89 14.04 -7.44 1.88
CA LEU A 89 15.09 -6.77 2.65
C LEU A 89 14.60 -6.24 4.00
N HIS A 90 13.35 -5.82 4.10
CA HIS A 90 12.76 -5.25 5.32
C HIS A 90 11.93 -6.26 6.12
N LYS A 91 11.87 -7.54 5.71
CA LYS A 91 10.96 -8.54 6.29
C LYS A 91 11.13 -8.67 7.80
N ASP A 92 12.36 -8.76 8.27
CA ASP A 92 12.63 -8.93 9.71
C ASP A 92 12.20 -7.70 10.53
N ALA A 93 12.54 -6.51 10.05
CA ALA A 93 12.20 -5.26 10.72
C ALA A 93 10.68 -5.01 10.72
N LEU A 94 10.04 -5.14 9.56
CA LEU A 94 8.60 -4.92 9.42
C LEU A 94 7.79 -5.97 10.21
N GLY A 95 8.19 -7.25 10.18
CA GLY A 95 7.55 -8.31 10.95
C GLY A 95 7.65 -8.10 12.48
N LYS A 96 8.81 -7.58 12.96
CA LYS A 96 8.97 -7.18 14.36
C LYS A 96 8.06 -6.01 14.72
N LEU A 97 7.93 -5.01 13.84
CA LEU A 97 7.03 -3.88 14.09
C LEU A 97 5.57 -4.34 14.12
N VAL A 98 5.13 -5.19 13.19
CA VAL A 98 3.79 -5.79 13.18
C VAL A 98 3.52 -6.51 14.52
N SER A 99 4.45 -7.33 14.97
CA SER A 99 4.31 -8.05 16.24
C SER A 99 4.24 -7.10 17.45
N TYR A 100 5.03 -6.07 17.46
CA TYR A 100 5.11 -5.14 18.60
C TYR A 100 3.93 -4.16 18.65
N GLU A 101 3.45 -3.68 17.51
CA GLU A 101 2.33 -2.74 17.44
C GLU A 101 0.97 -3.45 17.57
N MET A 102 0.82 -4.65 17.00
CA MET A 102 -0.45 -5.39 16.99
C MET A 102 -0.55 -6.41 18.16
N GLY A 103 0.56 -6.93 18.64
CA GLY A 103 0.60 -7.89 19.74
C GLY A 103 0.55 -9.37 19.34
N LYS A 104 0.72 -9.70 18.07
CA LYS A 104 0.82 -11.08 17.60
C LYS A 104 2.23 -11.65 17.78
N SER A 105 2.37 -12.97 17.67
CA SER A 105 3.68 -13.61 17.75
C SER A 105 4.62 -13.12 16.64
N LEU A 106 5.94 -13.21 16.87
CA LEU A 106 6.92 -12.83 15.85
C LEU A 106 6.76 -13.65 14.56
N GLN A 107 6.43 -14.92 14.68
CA GLN A 107 6.23 -15.79 13.51
C GLN A 107 5.03 -15.35 12.67
N GLU A 108 3.94 -14.92 13.30
CA GLU A 108 2.78 -14.36 12.61
C GLU A 108 3.11 -13.02 11.97
N GLY A 109 3.85 -12.14 12.65
CA GLY A 109 4.31 -10.87 12.07
C GLY A 109 5.20 -11.07 10.85
N LEU A 110 6.15 -12.00 10.91
CA LEU A 110 6.98 -12.38 9.77
C LEU A 110 6.17 -13.05 8.66
N GLY A 111 5.13 -13.82 9.02
CA GLY A 111 4.20 -14.46 8.11
C GLY A 111 3.41 -13.43 7.29
N GLU A 112 2.91 -12.37 7.92
CA GLU A 112 2.22 -11.30 7.21
C GLU A 112 3.12 -10.62 6.15
N VAL A 113 4.37 -10.35 6.48
CA VAL A 113 5.30 -9.78 5.50
C VAL A 113 5.63 -10.78 4.41
N GLN A 114 5.66 -12.10 4.71
CA GLN A 114 5.80 -13.11 3.67
C GLN A 114 4.61 -13.09 2.71
N GLU A 115 3.38 -12.96 3.21
CA GLU A 115 2.19 -12.84 2.36
C GLU A 115 2.25 -11.60 1.45
N MET A 116 2.79 -10.47 1.94
CA MET A 116 3.04 -9.29 1.10
C MET A 116 3.99 -9.61 -0.06
N ILE A 117 5.03 -10.38 0.21
CA ILE A 117 6.02 -10.81 -0.81
C ILE A 117 5.36 -11.75 -1.83
N ASP A 118 4.61 -12.74 -1.34
CA ASP A 118 3.97 -13.74 -2.17
C ASP A 118 2.94 -13.11 -3.12
N ILE A 119 2.17 -12.11 -2.66
CA ILE A 119 1.24 -11.39 -3.52
C ILE A 119 1.94 -10.50 -4.54
N CYS A 120 3.13 -9.96 -4.24
CA CYS A 120 3.94 -9.29 -5.25
C CYS A 120 4.31 -10.26 -6.37
N ASP A 121 4.81 -11.45 -6.03
CA ASP A 121 5.20 -12.48 -7.01
C ASP A 121 3.99 -12.92 -7.85
N PHE A 122 2.83 -13.10 -7.23
CA PHE A 122 1.58 -13.39 -7.93
C PHE A 122 1.18 -12.26 -8.89
N ALA A 123 1.21 -11.01 -8.46
CA ALA A 123 0.87 -9.85 -9.28
C ALA A 123 1.82 -9.68 -10.47
N VAL A 124 3.11 -10.02 -10.31
CA VAL A 124 4.08 -10.07 -11.42
C VAL A 124 3.63 -11.08 -12.47
N GLY A 125 3.21 -12.28 -12.08
CA GLY A 125 2.65 -13.29 -12.98
C GLY A 125 1.39 -12.78 -13.68
N LEU A 126 0.46 -12.19 -12.93
CA LEU A 126 -0.77 -11.60 -13.47
C LEU A 126 -0.51 -10.51 -14.52
N SER A 127 0.56 -9.75 -14.41
CA SER A 127 0.90 -8.69 -15.36
C SER A 127 0.96 -9.16 -16.82
N ARG A 128 1.19 -10.47 -17.02
CA ARG A 128 1.25 -11.13 -18.33
C ARG A 128 -0.02 -11.90 -18.69
N GLN A 129 -0.99 -11.97 -17.78
CA GLN A 129 -2.19 -12.80 -17.91
C GLN A 129 -3.50 -12.00 -17.86
N LEU A 130 -3.43 -10.66 -17.98
CA LEU A 130 -4.60 -9.77 -18.01
C LEU A 130 -5.21 -9.74 -19.41
N TYR A 131 -5.60 -10.90 -19.93
CA TYR A 131 -6.23 -11.09 -21.24
C TYR A 131 -7.67 -11.57 -21.09
N GLY A 132 -8.49 -11.31 -22.10
CA GLY A 132 -9.87 -11.79 -22.19
C GLY A 132 -10.04 -12.84 -23.29
N LEU A 133 -11.25 -13.36 -23.41
CA LEU A 133 -11.63 -14.32 -24.45
C LEU A 133 -11.84 -13.64 -25.79
N THR A 134 -11.53 -14.34 -26.87
CA THR A 134 -11.91 -13.96 -28.23
C THR A 134 -12.96 -14.94 -28.73
N MET A 135 -14.08 -14.44 -29.25
CA MET A 135 -15.23 -15.23 -29.66
C MET A 135 -15.63 -14.90 -31.09
N HIS A 136 -16.30 -15.87 -31.74
CA HIS A 136 -16.93 -15.65 -33.04
C HIS A 136 -18.25 -14.87 -32.89
N SER A 137 -18.53 -13.99 -33.84
CA SER A 137 -19.79 -13.31 -33.95
C SER A 137 -20.72 -14.03 -34.94
N GLU A 138 -22.01 -14.05 -34.69
CA GLU A 138 -23.05 -14.45 -35.63
C GLU A 138 -23.27 -13.43 -36.75
N ARG A 139 -22.74 -12.20 -36.58
CA ARG A 139 -22.90 -11.11 -37.53
C ARG A 139 -21.71 -11.04 -38.48
N PRO A 140 -21.95 -10.88 -39.81
CA PRO A 140 -20.88 -10.68 -40.77
C PRO A 140 -20.05 -9.43 -40.43
N MET A 141 -18.73 -9.49 -40.64
CA MET A 141 -17.80 -8.37 -40.45
C MET A 141 -17.70 -7.85 -39.01
N HIS A 142 -18.17 -8.62 -38.01
CA HIS A 142 -18.05 -8.30 -36.59
C HIS A 142 -16.99 -9.17 -35.90
N ARG A 143 -16.26 -8.55 -34.97
CA ARG A 143 -15.31 -9.20 -34.10
C ARG A 143 -15.74 -9.00 -32.64
N MET A 144 -15.67 -10.05 -31.82
CA MET A 144 -16.01 -10.02 -30.41
C MET A 144 -14.81 -10.44 -29.57
N TYR A 145 -14.52 -9.70 -28.52
CA TYR A 145 -13.50 -10.04 -27.54
C TYR A 145 -13.79 -9.36 -26.21
N GLU A 146 -13.27 -9.95 -25.14
CA GLU A 146 -13.25 -9.34 -23.82
C GLU A 146 -11.96 -8.55 -23.64
N GLN A 147 -12.05 -7.43 -22.94
CA GLN A 147 -10.92 -6.64 -22.53
C GLN A 147 -11.17 -6.07 -21.15
N TYR A 148 -10.22 -6.29 -20.23
CA TYR A 148 -10.30 -5.73 -18.89
C TYR A 148 -9.62 -4.36 -18.83
N HIS A 149 -10.34 -3.39 -18.27
CA HIS A 149 -9.85 -2.03 -18.08
C HIS A 149 -9.72 -1.74 -16.56
N PRO A 150 -8.78 -0.89 -16.15
CA PRO A 150 -8.68 -0.47 -14.76
C PRO A 150 -9.94 0.30 -14.32
N LEU A 151 -10.31 0.13 -13.04
CA LEU A 151 -11.51 0.74 -12.45
C LEU A 151 -11.33 2.22 -12.12
N GLY A 152 -10.12 2.62 -11.71
CA GLY A 152 -9.85 3.99 -11.27
C GLY A 152 -9.09 4.05 -9.95
N VAL A 153 -9.56 4.88 -9.03
CA VAL A 153 -9.06 4.95 -7.66
C VAL A 153 -9.72 3.87 -6.83
N VAL A 154 -8.93 3.03 -6.18
CA VAL A 154 -9.38 1.93 -5.32
C VAL A 154 -9.16 2.32 -3.86
N GLY A 155 -10.24 2.38 -3.06
CA GLY A 155 -10.16 2.52 -1.61
C GLY A 155 -9.86 1.18 -0.96
N ILE A 156 -8.85 1.13 -0.09
CA ILE A 156 -8.50 -0.06 0.70
C ILE A 156 -8.65 0.30 2.17
N ILE A 157 -9.57 -0.37 2.88
CA ILE A 157 -9.80 -0.21 4.31
C ILE A 157 -9.40 -1.52 4.98
N SER A 158 -8.35 -1.50 5.79
CA SER A 158 -7.83 -2.69 6.45
C SER A 158 -8.01 -2.63 7.97
N ALA A 159 -8.19 -3.81 8.57
CA ALA A 159 -8.36 -3.97 10.02
C ALA A 159 -6.99 -4.15 10.71
N PHE A 160 -6.98 -3.92 12.04
CA PHE A 160 -5.75 -3.97 12.85
C PHE A 160 -5.13 -5.37 12.97
N ASN A 161 -5.95 -6.42 12.86
CA ASN A 161 -5.52 -7.81 13.10
C ASN A 161 -4.65 -8.39 11.98
N PHE A 162 -4.71 -7.81 10.77
CA PHE A 162 -3.81 -8.06 9.65
C PHE A 162 -3.36 -6.71 9.04
N PRO A 163 -2.52 -5.97 9.76
CA PRO A 163 -2.25 -4.56 9.45
C PRO A 163 -1.56 -4.35 8.11
N VAL A 164 -0.84 -5.33 7.57
CA VAL A 164 -0.06 -5.16 6.35
C VAL A 164 -0.43 -6.14 5.23
N ALA A 165 -0.72 -7.42 5.55
CA ALA A 165 -0.99 -8.45 4.54
C ALA A 165 -2.22 -8.12 3.69
N VAL A 166 -3.36 -7.82 4.33
CA VAL A 166 -4.64 -7.56 3.64
C VAL A 166 -4.55 -6.34 2.73
N TRP A 167 -3.85 -5.29 3.16
CA TRP A 167 -3.58 -4.14 2.29
C TRP A 167 -2.82 -4.57 1.04
N SER A 168 -1.75 -5.34 1.19
CA SER A 168 -0.91 -5.74 0.06
C SER A 168 -1.65 -6.63 -0.95
N TRP A 169 -2.53 -7.53 -0.49
CA TRP A 169 -3.36 -8.36 -1.37
C TRP A 169 -4.19 -7.50 -2.33
N ASN A 170 -4.74 -6.42 -1.82
CA ASN A 170 -5.56 -5.50 -2.62
C ASN A 170 -4.68 -4.57 -3.47
N ALA A 171 -3.66 -3.94 -2.87
CA ALA A 171 -2.85 -2.92 -3.53
C ALA A 171 -2.03 -3.47 -4.70
N MET A 172 -1.32 -4.61 -4.53
CA MET A 172 -0.45 -5.16 -5.58
C MET A 172 -1.27 -5.59 -6.80
N ILE A 173 -2.44 -6.18 -6.59
CA ILE A 173 -3.36 -6.56 -7.67
C ILE A 173 -3.97 -5.31 -8.32
N ALA A 174 -4.43 -4.34 -7.53
CA ALA A 174 -4.97 -3.10 -8.08
C ALA A 174 -3.96 -2.35 -8.94
N TRP A 175 -2.71 -2.22 -8.47
CA TRP A 175 -1.65 -1.54 -9.22
C TRP A 175 -1.29 -2.25 -10.51
N VAL A 176 -1.15 -3.59 -10.50
CA VAL A 176 -0.83 -4.33 -11.74
C VAL A 176 -1.97 -4.23 -12.76
N CYS A 177 -3.21 -4.13 -12.31
CA CYS A 177 -4.38 -3.90 -13.16
C CYS A 177 -4.47 -2.45 -13.67
N GLY A 178 -3.64 -1.53 -13.18
CA GLY A 178 -3.59 -0.13 -13.64
C GLY A 178 -4.42 0.85 -12.82
N ASN A 179 -4.87 0.45 -11.65
CA ASN A 179 -5.56 1.31 -10.68
C ASN A 179 -4.57 2.05 -9.79
N THR A 180 -5.01 3.13 -9.17
CA THR A 180 -4.34 3.78 -8.04
C THR A 180 -5.03 3.41 -6.73
N CYS A 181 -4.35 3.51 -5.60
CA CYS A 181 -4.87 3.08 -4.31
C CYS A 181 -4.82 4.19 -3.26
N VAL A 182 -5.91 4.32 -2.50
CA VAL A 182 -5.96 5.10 -1.27
C VAL A 182 -6.20 4.13 -0.12
N TRP A 183 -5.22 4.03 0.78
CA TRP A 183 -5.26 3.13 1.93
C TRP A 183 -5.64 3.86 3.20
N LYS A 184 -6.71 3.41 3.85
CA LYS A 184 -7.07 3.77 5.22
C LYS A 184 -6.79 2.56 6.13
N PRO A 185 -5.67 2.53 6.85
CA PRO A 185 -5.39 1.49 7.84
C PRO A 185 -6.26 1.65 9.09
N SER A 186 -6.23 0.67 9.99
CA SER A 186 -6.81 0.85 11.32
C SER A 186 -6.00 1.86 12.13
N GLU A 187 -6.70 2.66 12.91
CA GLU A 187 -6.13 3.60 13.88
C GLU A 187 -5.34 2.91 15.01
N LYS A 188 -5.50 1.58 15.16
CA LYS A 188 -4.78 0.80 16.18
C LYS A 188 -3.37 0.37 15.75
N THR A 189 -3.09 0.40 14.45
CA THR A 189 -1.79 -0.03 13.89
C THR A 189 -1.30 0.95 12.81
N PRO A 190 -1.17 2.24 13.13
CA PRO A 190 -0.82 3.25 12.14
C PRO A 190 0.66 3.21 11.73
N LEU A 191 1.57 2.82 12.62
CA LEU A 191 3.00 2.88 12.34
C LEU A 191 3.46 1.79 11.35
N THR A 192 2.85 0.61 11.39
CA THR A 192 3.07 -0.42 10.37
C THR A 192 2.66 0.07 8.99
N ALA A 193 1.57 0.84 8.90
CA ALA A 193 1.12 1.42 7.64
C ALA A 193 2.08 2.52 7.12
N VAL A 194 2.55 3.39 8.00
CA VAL A 194 3.57 4.40 7.67
C VAL A 194 4.86 3.71 7.19
N ALA A 195 5.30 2.65 7.86
CA ALA A 195 6.48 1.87 7.46
C ALA A 195 6.31 1.24 6.06
N CYS A 196 5.15 0.64 5.78
CA CYS A 196 4.85 0.10 4.44
C CYS A 196 4.91 1.20 3.37
N GLN A 197 4.32 2.36 3.65
CA GLN A 197 4.32 3.48 2.71
C GLN A 197 5.74 4.00 2.45
N HIS A 198 6.64 4.06 3.47
CA HIS A 198 8.04 4.41 3.28
C HIS A 198 8.77 3.41 2.35
N ILE A 199 8.54 2.11 2.55
CA ILE A 199 9.15 1.06 1.73
C ILE A 199 8.70 1.18 0.26
N ILE A 200 7.40 1.40 0.02
CA ILE A 200 6.82 1.55 -1.32
C ILE A 200 7.26 2.86 -1.97
N ALA A 201 7.27 3.96 -1.22
CA ALA A 201 7.70 5.26 -1.69
C ALA A 201 9.12 5.24 -2.26
N ALA A 202 10.04 4.52 -1.64
CA ALA A 202 11.41 4.37 -2.13
C ALA A 202 11.44 3.71 -3.53
N VAL A 203 10.66 2.65 -3.75
CA VAL A 203 10.58 2.00 -5.07
C VAL A 203 9.94 2.91 -6.11
N PHE A 204 8.89 3.62 -5.75
CA PHE A 204 8.24 4.56 -6.65
C PHE A 204 9.15 5.71 -7.05
N GLN A 205 9.92 6.24 -6.10
CA GLN A 205 10.91 7.29 -6.35
C GLN A 205 12.01 6.84 -7.32
N GLU A 206 12.56 5.63 -7.12
CA GLU A 206 13.58 5.04 -7.99
C GLU A 206 13.08 4.83 -9.43
N ASN A 207 11.77 4.64 -9.61
CA ASN A 207 11.13 4.43 -10.91
C ASN A 207 10.43 5.67 -11.48
N ASN A 208 10.58 6.84 -10.87
CA ASN A 208 9.93 8.10 -11.25
C ASN A 208 8.39 7.97 -11.36
N ILE A 209 7.78 7.20 -10.46
CA ILE A 209 6.35 7.05 -10.40
C ILE A 209 5.73 8.31 -9.76
N PRO A 210 4.66 8.87 -10.35
CA PRO A 210 4.06 10.10 -9.83
C PRO A 210 3.42 9.89 -8.46
N GLU A 211 3.28 10.99 -7.72
CA GLU A 211 2.42 11.06 -6.53
C GLU A 211 0.99 10.62 -6.89
N GLY A 212 0.31 9.94 -5.98
CA GLY A 212 -1.08 9.52 -6.14
C GLY A 212 -1.26 8.05 -6.54
N VAL A 213 -0.22 7.32 -6.94
CA VAL A 213 -0.37 5.88 -7.25
C VAL A 213 -0.58 5.05 -5.99
N SER A 214 0.15 5.35 -4.91
CA SER A 214 -0.05 4.79 -3.57
C SER A 214 -0.28 5.91 -2.58
N CYS A 215 -1.46 6.00 -2.03
CA CYS A 215 -1.79 6.99 -1.01
C CYS A 215 -2.10 6.32 0.32
N LEU A 216 -1.74 7.00 1.41
CA LEU A 216 -2.04 6.60 2.78
C LEU A 216 -2.83 7.71 3.47
N ILE A 217 -3.90 7.35 4.20
CA ILE A 217 -4.65 8.24 5.08
C ILE A 217 -4.87 7.54 6.41
N VAL A 218 -4.16 7.95 7.44
CA VAL A 218 -4.44 7.55 8.81
C VAL A 218 -5.52 8.49 9.37
N GLY A 219 -6.66 7.93 9.72
CA GLY A 219 -7.80 8.66 10.24
C GLY A 219 -8.64 7.78 11.15
N ASP A 220 -9.50 8.39 11.94
CA ASP A 220 -10.51 7.69 12.75
C ASP A 220 -11.78 7.38 11.95
N ALA A 221 -12.83 6.95 12.65
CA ALA A 221 -14.11 6.58 12.04
C ALA A 221 -15.13 7.74 11.97
N HIS A 222 -14.73 8.98 12.31
CA HIS A 222 -15.60 10.14 12.41
C HIS A 222 -15.31 11.20 11.35
#